data_ab9a92902172866577200315f6b18b63
#
_entry.id   ab9a92902172866577200315f6b18b63
#
_cell.length_a   1.000
_cell.length_b   1.000
_cell.length_c   1.000
_cell.angle_alpha   90.00
_cell.angle_beta   90.00
_cell.angle_gamma   90.00
#
_symmetry.space_group_name_H-M   'P 1'
#
loop_
_entity.id
_entity.type
_entity.pdbx_description
1 polymer ?
#
loop_
_entity_poly.entity_id
_entity_poly.type
_entity_poly.pdbx_seq_one_letter_code
_entity_poly.pdbx_strand_id
1 'polypeptide(L)'
;MRKLNLGCGGNILAGWENHDADLDITKPLPYKDNSIDFIFAEHVVEHTTTPDAVRFFTESYRILKPDGILRIAVPSVDKIYDLADGPYLKWHGQSGFGDGSKRKAVQSILLDHGHLSAWNHSILEACFFAAGFDPDKICGCGFSELEGHGKVIGDHNNEIETIIMEAVK
;
A
#
# COMPACT_ATOMS: atom_id res chain seq x y z
N MET A 1 22.24 2.01 -1.24
CA MET A 1 20.84 1.95 -0.74
C MET A 1 20.16 0.82 -1.47
N ARG A 2 19.61 -0.17 -0.74
CA ARG A 2 18.91 -1.32 -1.30
C ARG A 2 17.41 -1.14 -1.12
N LYS A 3 16.65 -1.09 -2.20
CA LYS A 3 15.24 -0.69 -2.21
C LYS A 3 14.40 -1.77 -2.88
N LEU A 4 13.27 -2.13 -2.26
CA LEU A 4 12.32 -3.12 -2.77
C LEU A 4 11.03 -2.44 -3.21
N ASN A 5 10.55 -2.80 -4.40
CA ASN A 5 9.23 -2.47 -4.91
C ASN A 5 8.45 -3.79 -5.01
N LEU A 6 7.53 -4.01 -4.09
CA LEU A 6 6.80 -5.27 -3.94
C LEU A 6 5.39 -5.16 -4.50
N GLY A 7 4.96 -6.16 -5.27
CA GLY A 7 3.71 -6.10 -6.04
C GLY A 7 3.78 -5.05 -7.14
N CYS A 8 4.93 -4.96 -7.82
CA CYS A 8 5.20 -3.86 -8.74
C CYS A 8 4.31 -3.88 -10.00
N GLY A 9 3.73 -5.02 -10.38
CA GLY A 9 3.00 -5.13 -11.63
C GLY A 9 3.80 -4.55 -12.79
N GLY A 10 3.21 -3.61 -13.51
CA GLY A 10 3.89 -2.84 -14.58
C GLY A 10 4.69 -1.63 -14.11
N ASN A 11 4.65 -1.29 -12.81
CA ASN A 11 5.33 -0.11 -12.24
C ASN A 11 6.78 -0.43 -11.87
N ILE A 12 7.65 -0.52 -12.85
CA ILE A 12 9.07 -0.83 -12.68
C ILE A 12 9.85 0.41 -12.28
N LEU A 13 10.39 0.44 -11.08
CA LEU A 13 11.18 1.54 -10.55
C LEU A 13 12.66 1.33 -10.84
N ALA A 14 13.29 2.28 -11.54
CA ALA A 14 14.70 2.20 -11.90
C ALA A 14 15.59 2.25 -10.64
N GLY A 15 16.51 1.27 -10.52
CA GLY A 15 17.42 1.16 -9.37
C GLY A 15 16.77 0.53 -8.13
N TRP A 16 15.60 -0.08 -8.25
CA TRP A 16 14.93 -0.87 -7.23
C TRP A 16 14.97 -2.35 -7.60
N GLU A 17 14.89 -3.23 -6.61
CA GLU A 17 14.55 -4.63 -6.79
C GLU A 17 13.02 -4.68 -6.93
N ASN A 18 12.54 -4.97 -8.14
CA ASN A 18 11.12 -5.00 -8.45
C ASN A 18 10.62 -6.44 -8.44
N HIS A 19 9.64 -6.73 -7.61
CA HIS A 19 9.04 -8.05 -7.46
C HIS A 19 7.52 -7.98 -7.61
N ASP A 20 6.98 -8.96 -8.30
CA ASP A 20 5.53 -9.15 -8.46
C ASP A 20 5.17 -10.60 -8.09
N ALA A 21 4.68 -11.40 -9.01
CA ALA A 21 4.31 -12.79 -8.75
C ALA A 21 5.48 -13.72 -8.39
N ASP A 22 6.71 -13.29 -8.59
CA ASP A 22 7.94 -14.02 -8.23
C ASP A 22 8.25 -14.00 -6.72
N LEU A 23 7.59 -13.09 -5.95
CA LEU A 23 7.77 -12.97 -4.50
C LEU A 23 6.42 -12.89 -3.78
N ASP A 24 6.07 -13.96 -3.06
CA ASP A 24 4.85 -14.05 -2.27
C ASP A 24 5.03 -13.33 -0.93
N ILE A 25 4.41 -12.15 -0.78
CA ILE A 25 4.48 -11.34 0.45
C ILE A 25 3.79 -11.99 1.66
N THR A 26 3.00 -13.05 1.46
CA THR A 26 2.37 -13.81 2.57
C THR A 26 3.33 -14.80 3.22
N LYS A 27 4.53 -14.97 2.68
CA LYS A 27 5.60 -15.84 3.18
C LYS A 27 6.73 -15.03 3.81
N PRO A 28 7.62 -15.67 4.58
CA PRO A 28 8.84 -15.04 5.03
C PRO A 28 9.63 -14.47 3.86
N LEU A 29 9.99 -13.18 3.95
CA LEU A 29 10.73 -12.52 2.88
C LEU A 29 12.18 -13.05 2.81
N PRO A 30 12.72 -13.37 1.62
CA PRO A 30 14.02 -14.03 1.46
C PRO A 30 15.21 -13.07 1.67
N TYR A 31 15.10 -12.18 2.61
CA TYR A 31 16.11 -11.17 2.93
C TYR A 31 16.60 -11.34 4.37
N LYS A 32 17.86 -11.00 4.60
CA LYS A 32 18.46 -11.00 5.93
C LYS A 32 17.88 -9.85 6.78
N ASP A 33 17.91 -10.01 8.08
CA ASP A 33 17.58 -8.94 9.02
C ASP A 33 18.45 -7.71 8.75
N ASN A 34 17.86 -6.53 8.87
CA ASN A 34 18.55 -5.24 8.74
C ASN A 34 19.37 -5.11 7.43
N SER A 35 18.80 -5.53 6.30
CA SER A 35 19.50 -5.53 5.01
C SER A 35 18.93 -4.57 3.96
N ILE A 36 17.72 -4.08 4.17
CA ILE A 36 16.99 -3.25 3.23
C ILE A 36 16.87 -1.81 3.75
N ASP A 37 17.07 -0.85 2.88
CA ASP A 37 16.96 0.57 3.23
C ASP A 37 15.54 1.11 3.02
N PHE A 38 14.81 0.59 2.04
CA PHE A 38 13.46 1.06 1.70
C PHE A 38 12.60 -0.08 1.14
N ILE A 39 11.34 -0.15 1.59
CA ILE A 39 10.33 -1.05 1.04
C ILE A 39 9.13 -0.21 0.61
N PHE A 40 8.69 -0.40 -0.62
CA PHE A 40 7.47 0.16 -1.18
C PHE A 40 6.53 -0.96 -1.61
N ALA A 41 5.26 -0.86 -1.23
CA ALA A 41 4.21 -1.74 -1.70
C ALA A 41 2.95 -0.91 -1.98
N GLU A 42 2.52 -0.90 -3.24
CA GLU A 42 1.35 -0.15 -3.71
C GLU A 42 0.31 -1.10 -4.28
N HIS A 43 -0.91 -1.02 -3.76
CA HIS A 43 -2.05 -1.83 -4.20
C HIS A 43 -1.74 -3.34 -4.27
N VAL A 44 -1.15 -3.86 -3.20
CA VAL A 44 -0.80 -5.28 -3.06
C VAL A 44 -1.28 -5.88 -1.72
N VAL A 45 -1.25 -5.09 -0.64
CA VAL A 45 -1.56 -5.59 0.71
C VAL A 45 -3.03 -5.95 0.85
N GLU A 46 -3.92 -5.24 0.17
CA GLU A 46 -5.36 -5.53 0.13
C GLU A 46 -5.71 -6.88 -0.48
N HIS A 47 -4.82 -7.46 -1.27
CA HIS A 47 -4.97 -8.81 -1.83
C HIS A 47 -4.55 -9.93 -0.86
N THR A 48 -4.17 -9.57 0.36
CA THR A 48 -3.84 -10.53 1.42
C THR A 48 -4.91 -10.55 2.50
N THR A 49 -4.98 -11.66 3.24
CA THR A 49 -5.83 -11.69 4.45
C THR A 49 -5.21 -10.79 5.53
N THR A 50 -6.01 -10.28 6.46
CA THR A 50 -5.49 -9.44 7.56
C THR A 50 -4.35 -10.13 8.36
N PRO A 51 -4.42 -11.43 8.71
CA PRO A 51 -3.29 -12.10 9.34
C PRO A 51 -2.01 -12.15 8.49
N ASP A 52 -2.14 -12.32 7.17
CA ASP A 52 -1.00 -12.33 6.26
C ASP A 52 -0.42 -10.93 6.10
N ALA A 53 -1.27 -9.90 6.04
CA ALA A 53 -0.83 -8.51 6.05
C ALA A 53 0.01 -8.19 7.30
N VAL A 54 -0.48 -8.53 8.50
CA VAL A 54 0.27 -8.32 9.75
C VAL A 54 1.63 -9.03 9.71
N ARG A 55 1.68 -10.25 9.16
CA ARG A 55 2.94 -10.96 8.95
C ARG A 55 3.87 -10.22 7.99
N PHE A 56 3.34 -9.70 6.89
CA PHE A 56 4.11 -8.90 5.92
C PHE A 56 4.71 -7.65 6.57
N PHE A 57 3.96 -6.92 7.40
CA PHE A 57 4.48 -5.77 8.14
C PHE A 57 5.61 -6.18 9.11
N THR A 58 5.43 -7.31 9.81
CA THR A 58 6.44 -7.85 10.73
C THR A 58 7.73 -8.26 10.00
N GLU A 59 7.60 -8.93 8.86
CA GLU A 59 8.75 -9.30 8.02
C GLU A 59 9.43 -8.06 7.42
N SER A 60 8.67 -7.08 6.99
CA SER A 60 9.19 -5.79 6.51
C SER A 60 10.01 -5.10 7.60
N TYR A 61 9.48 -5.04 8.83
CA TYR A 61 10.23 -4.52 9.97
C TYR A 61 11.52 -5.30 10.22
N ARG A 62 11.47 -6.63 10.18
CA ARG A 62 12.66 -7.48 10.39
C ARG A 62 13.77 -7.16 9.39
N ILE A 63 13.45 -7.08 8.11
CA ILE A 63 14.46 -6.92 7.04
C ILE A 63 14.93 -5.48 6.87
N LEU A 64 14.14 -4.48 7.29
CA LEU A 64 14.57 -3.08 7.26
C LEU A 64 15.74 -2.83 8.21
N LYS A 65 16.70 -2.02 7.77
CA LYS A 65 17.78 -1.48 8.61
C LYS A 65 17.21 -0.49 9.63
N PRO A 66 17.96 -0.18 10.70
CA PRO A 66 17.67 1.04 11.48
C PRO A 66 17.58 2.25 10.54
N ASP A 67 16.59 3.10 10.77
CA ASP A 67 16.20 4.24 9.92
C ASP A 67 15.72 3.87 8.49
N GLY A 68 15.48 2.58 8.24
CA GLY A 68 14.87 2.11 7.00
C GLY A 68 13.36 2.41 6.98
N ILE A 69 12.81 2.60 5.79
CA ILE A 69 11.43 3.07 5.59
C ILE A 69 10.58 1.98 4.97
N LEU A 70 9.39 1.76 5.53
CA LEU A 70 8.29 1.03 4.91
C LEU A 70 7.22 2.02 4.45
N ARG A 71 6.93 2.06 3.14
CA ARG A 71 5.86 2.84 2.54
C ARG A 71 4.80 1.93 1.96
N ILE A 72 3.56 2.11 2.39
CA ILE A 72 2.39 1.34 1.96
C ILE A 72 1.37 2.28 1.36
N ALA A 73 0.87 1.93 0.19
CA ALA A 73 -0.27 2.56 -0.46
C ALA A 73 -1.37 1.53 -0.67
N VAL A 74 -2.57 1.79 -0.17
CA VAL A 74 -3.74 0.89 -0.26
C VAL A 74 -5.02 1.68 -0.53
N PRO A 75 -6.04 1.07 -1.18
CA PRO A 75 -7.34 1.70 -1.31
C PRO A 75 -8.01 1.84 0.06
N SER A 76 -8.63 2.99 0.30
CA SER A 76 -9.33 3.32 1.54
C SER A 76 -10.82 3.41 1.36
N VAL A 77 -11.54 2.59 2.10
CA VAL A 77 -13.02 2.59 2.10
C VAL A 77 -13.56 3.94 2.59
N ASP A 78 -12.97 4.48 3.66
CA ASP A 78 -13.41 5.76 4.24
C ASP A 78 -13.20 6.91 3.24
N LYS A 79 -12.04 6.94 2.58
CA LYS A 79 -11.71 7.97 1.61
C LYS A 79 -12.68 7.98 0.44
N ILE A 80 -13.01 6.81 -0.10
CA ILE A 80 -14.03 6.70 -1.16
C ILE A 80 -15.41 7.11 -0.65
N TYR A 81 -15.79 6.67 0.54
CA TYR A 81 -17.07 7.01 1.11
C TYR A 81 -17.23 8.53 1.29
N ASP A 82 -16.16 9.20 1.76
CA ASP A 82 -16.19 10.63 2.04
C ASP A 82 -15.97 11.51 0.80
N LEU A 83 -15.02 11.15 -0.06
CA LEU A 83 -14.52 12.02 -1.12
C LEU A 83 -15.03 11.69 -2.51
N ALA A 84 -15.61 10.49 -2.75
CA ALA A 84 -16.12 10.15 -4.06
C ALA A 84 -17.23 11.11 -4.49
N ASP A 85 -16.99 11.83 -5.56
CA ASP A 85 -17.86 12.85 -6.15
C ASP A 85 -18.29 12.51 -7.58
N GLY A 86 -18.99 13.43 -8.23
CA GLY A 86 -19.52 13.25 -9.57
C GLY A 86 -18.51 12.80 -10.63
N PRO A 87 -17.32 13.43 -10.78
CA PRO A 87 -16.31 13.00 -11.74
C PRO A 87 -15.79 11.60 -11.47
N TYR A 88 -15.43 11.29 -10.23
CA TYR A 88 -14.96 9.96 -9.84
C TYR A 88 -16.05 8.89 -10.04
N LEU A 89 -17.26 9.14 -9.55
CA LEU A 89 -18.36 8.19 -9.68
C LEU A 89 -18.75 7.95 -11.14
N LYS A 90 -18.66 8.99 -11.99
CA LYS A 90 -18.86 8.87 -13.43
C LYS A 90 -17.78 7.99 -14.07
N TRP A 91 -16.52 8.22 -13.75
CA TRP A 91 -15.41 7.39 -14.22
C TRP A 91 -15.56 5.95 -13.75
N HIS A 92 -15.83 5.72 -12.47
CA HIS A 92 -16.05 4.39 -11.90
C HIS A 92 -17.23 3.65 -12.58
N GLY A 93 -18.33 4.35 -12.87
CA GLY A 93 -19.46 3.79 -13.60
C GLY A 93 -19.12 3.40 -15.05
N GLN A 94 -18.18 4.12 -15.69
CA GLN A 94 -17.74 3.85 -17.06
C GLN A 94 -16.65 2.77 -17.14
N SER A 95 -15.93 2.50 -16.07
CA SER A 95 -14.87 1.50 -16.01
C SER A 95 -15.37 0.05 -16.05
N GLY A 96 -16.68 -0.16 -15.97
CA GLY A 96 -17.30 -1.49 -15.92
C GLY A 96 -17.39 -2.09 -14.51
N PHE A 97 -16.83 -1.44 -13.50
CA PHE A 97 -16.87 -1.89 -12.10
C PHE A 97 -17.98 -1.23 -11.28
N GLY A 98 -18.68 -0.24 -11.83
CA GLY A 98 -19.65 0.55 -11.10
C GLY A 98 -20.93 0.88 -11.86
N ASP A 99 -21.88 1.46 -11.13
CA ASP A 99 -23.12 2.02 -11.64
C ASP A 99 -23.17 3.56 -11.48
N GLY A 100 -22.05 4.16 -11.14
CA GLY A 100 -21.92 5.59 -10.85
C GLY A 100 -22.43 5.97 -9.45
N SER A 101 -22.77 5.01 -8.58
CA SER A 101 -23.16 5.28 -7.20
C SER A 101 -22.00 5.10 -6.23
N LYS A 102 -21.98 5.93 -5.17
CA LYS A 102 -21.02 5.83 -4.07
C LYS A 102 -21.03 4.44 -3.41
N ARG A 103 -22.22 3.86 -3.22
CA ARG A 103 -22.39 2.52 -2.66
C ARG A 103 -21.68 1.47 -3.51
N LYS A 104 -21.82 1.51 -4.83
CA LYS A 104 -21.16 0.55 -5.72
C LYS A 104 -19.65 0.77 -5.78
N ALA A 105 -19.19 2.01 -5.69
CA ALA A 105 -17.75 2.30 -5.59
C ALA A 105 -17.14 1.68 -4.32
N VAL A 106 -17.78 1.84 -3.17
CA VAL A 106 -17.33 1.19 -1.91
C VAL A 106 -17.40 -0.33 -2.02
N GLN A 107 -18.50 -0.89 -2.59
CA GLN A 107 -18.62 -2.33 -2.79
C GLN A 107 -17.49 -2.87 -3.69
N SER A 108 -17.14 -2.14 -4.74
CA SER A 108 -16.09 -2.55 -5.68
C SER A 108 -14.73 -2.66 -4.97
N ILE A 109 -14.38 -1.68 -4.15
CA ILE A 109 -13.13 -1.76 -3.36
C ILE A 109 -13.11 -2.94 -2.38
N LEU A 110 -14.27 -3.32 -1.86
CA LEU A 110 -14.32 -4.42 -0.89
C LEU A 110 -14.33 -5.81 -1.53
N LEU A 111 -14.94 -5.95 -2.69
CA LEU A 111 -15.31 -7.28 -3.23
C LEU A 111 -14.80 -7.56 -4.65
N ASP A 112 -14.54 -6.50 -5.42
CA ASP A 112 -14.04 -6.65 -6.77
C ASP A 112 -12.48 -6.66 -6.73
N HIS A 113 -11.82 -6.90 -7.83
CA HIS A 113 -10.34 -6.90 -7.96
C HIS A 113 -9.60 -7.98 -7.14
N GLY A 114 -10.31 -8.91 -6.47
CA GLY A 114 -9.67 -9.96 -5.66
C GLY A 114 -9.17 -9.46 -4.30
N HIS A 115 -9.74 -8.37 -3.77
CA HIS A 115 -9.40 -7.87 -2.44
C HIS A 115 -9.88 -8.84 -1.35
N LEU A 116 -9.02 -9.10 -0.38
CA LEU A 116 -9.25 -9.98 0.77
C LEU A 116 -9.27 -9.22 2.09
N SER A 117 -8.89 -7.95 2.08
CA SER A 117 -8.90 -7.07 3.25
C SER A 117 -9.28 -5.64 2.87
N ALA A 118 -9.82 -4.90 3.83
CA ALA A 118 -10.24 -3.51 3.70
C ALA A 118 -9.40 -2.62 4.60
N TRP A 119 -9.06 -1.42 4.10
CA TRP A 119 -8.10 -0.54 4.73
C TRP A 119 -8.64 0.86 4.98
N ASN A 120 -8.17 1.46 6.06
CA ASN A 120 -8.23 2.89 6.34
C ASN A 120 -6.97 3.28 7.14
N HIS A 121 -6.81 4.57 7.45
CA HIS A 121 -5.63 5.05 8.19
C HIS A 121 -5.43 4.31 9.52
N SER A 122 -6.49 4.14 10.33
CA SER A 122 -6.38 3.53 11.66
C SER A 122 -5.99 2.05 11.60
N ILE A 123 -6.50 1.29 10.63
CA ILE A 123 -6.15 -0.11 10.45
C ILE A 123 -4.70 -0.24 9.99
N LEU A 124 -4.29 0.62 9.05
CA LEU A 124 -2.94 0.61 8.50
C LEU A 124 -1.91 0.98 9.59
N GLU A 125 -2.18 2.04 10.37
CA GLU A 125 -1.39 2.46 11.52
C GLU A 125 -1.26 1.34 12.57
N ALA A 126 -2.36 0.66 12.90
CA ALA A 126 -2.35 -0.47 13.82
C ALA A 126 -1.47 -1.63 13.34
N CYS A 127 -1.40 -1.88 12.03
CA CYS A 127 -0.49 -2.90 11.47
C CYS A 127 0.98 -2.49 11.59
N PHE A 128 1.33 -1.24 11.35
CA PHE A 128 2.67 -0.73 11.60
C PHE A 128 3.06 -0.89 13.08
N PHE A 129 2.19 -0.44 13.98
CA PHE A 129 2.43 -0.57 15.42
C PHE A 129 2.60 -2.03 15.87
N ALA A 130 1.72 -2.93 15.42
CA ALA A 130 1.79 -4.35 15.73
C ALA A 130 3.09 -5.01 15.22
N ALA A 131 3.68 -4.50 14.15
CA ALA A 131 4.95 -4.97 13.61
C ALA A 131 6.17 -4.48 14.38
N GLY A 132 6.01 -3.48 15.27
CA GLY A 132 7.07 -2.93 16.11
C GLY A 132 7.59 -1.56 15.70
N PHE A 133 6.95 -0.88 14.74
CA PHE A 133 7.28 0.50 14.42
C PHE A 133 6.86 1.43 15.56
N ASP A 134 7.68 2.45 15.82
CA ASP A 134 7.40 3.49 16.79
C ASP A 134 6.23 4.36 16.32
N PRO A 135 5.16 4.54 17.11
CA PRO A 135 4.03 5.38 16.73
C PRO A 135 4.41 6.81 16.33
N ASP A 136 5.43 7.38 16.97
CA ASP A 136 5.92 8.73 16.69
C ASP A 136 6.64 8.82 15.32
N LYS A 137 6.94 7.67 14.71
CA LYS A 137 7.59 7.54 13.41
C LYS A 137 6.67 7.01 12.32
N ILE A 138 5.36 6.94 12.57
CA ILE A 138 4.35 6.57 11.59
C ILE A 138 3.64 7.83 11.12
N CYS A 139 3.58 8.06 9.82
CA CYS A 139 2.91 9.23 9.26
C CYS A 139 2.07 8.89 8.02
N GLY A 140 0.96 9.60 7.86
CA GLY A 140 0.24 9.68 6.60
C GLY A 140 1.01 10.58 5.63
N CYS A 141 1.13 10.16 4.39
CA CYS A 141 1.87 10.87 3.35
C CYS A 141 0.97 11.23 2.17
N GLY A 142 1.30 12.32 1.49
CA GLY A 142 0.74 12.62 0.17
C GLY A 142 1.47 11.88 -0.95
N PHE A 143 0.90 11.98 -2.15
CA PHE A 143 1.56 11.52 -3.35
C PHE A 143 2.82 12.36 -3.63
N SER A 144 3.96 11.73 -3.85
CA SER A 144 5.24 12.38 -4.16
C SER A 144 5.98 13.12 -3.02
N GLU A 145 5.67 12.88 -1.76
CA GLU A 145 6.35 13.54 -0.63
C GLU A 145 7.69 12.90 -0.21
N LEU A 146 8.14 11.86 -0.89
CA LEU A 146 9.47 11.27 -0.65
C LEU A 146 10.55 12.13 -1.33
N GLU A 147 11.16 13.03 -0.56
CA GLU A 147 12.38 13.73 -1.00
C GLU A 147 13.48 12.71 -1.33
N GLY A 148 14.05 12.83 -2.51
CA GLY A 148 15.20 12.02 -2.95
C GLY A 148 14.87 10.64 -3.54
N HIS A 149 13.64 10.18 -3.50
CA HIS A 149 13.25 8.88 -4.08
C HIS A 149 12.54 9.00 -5.44
N GLY A 150 12.34 10.22 -5.92
CA GLY A 150 11.60 10.48 -7.15
C GLY A 150 10.10 10.24 -6.99
N LYS A 151 9.36 10.33 -8.08
CA LYS A 151 7.96 9.95 -8.13
C LYS A 151 7.88 8.43 -8.00
N VAL A 152 7.66 7.95 -6.80
CA VAL A 152 7.58 6.50 -6.48
C VAL A 152 6.20 5.94 -6.80
N ILE A 153 5.33 6.72 -7.41
CA ILE A 153 3.92 6.43 -7.49
C ILE A 153 3.60 6.02 -8.92
N GLY A 154 3.08 4.81 -9.09
CA GLY A 154 2.64 4.28 -10.37
C GLY A 154 1.35 4.89 -10.90
N ASP A 155 0.94 4.48 -12.07
CA ASP A 155 -0.23 5.02 -12.81
C ASP A 155 -1.59 4.66 -12.18
N HIS A 156 -1.62 3.87 -11.10
CA HIS A 156 -2.85 3.43 -10.45
C HIS A 156 -3.39 4.41 -9.40
N ASN A 157 -2.69 5.52 -9.20
CA ASN A 157 -2.98 6.47 -8.14
C ASN A 157 -4.17 7.35 -8.43
N ASN A 158 -5.28 6.90 -7.95
CA ASN A 158 -6.41 7.76 -7.74
C ASN A 158 -6.34 8.31 -6.31
N GLU A 159 -6.05 9.60 -6.18
CA GLU A 159 -6.00 10.28 -4.88
C GLU A 159 -7.30 10.17 -4.09
N ILE A 160 -8.43 9.91 -4.76
CA ILE A 160 -9.73 9.73 -4.12
C ILE A 160 -9.83 8.39 -3.39
N GLU A 161 -9.16 7.36 -3.87
CA GLU A 161 -9.30 6.03 -3.29
C GLU A 161 -8.08 5.56 -2.48
N THR A 162 -6.90 6.11 -2.70
CA THR A 162 -5.67 5.60 -2.10
C THR A 162 -5.24 6.42 -0.89
N ILE A 163 -4.90 5.75 0.19
CA ILE A 163 -4.14 6.29 1.33
C ILE A 163 -2.71 5.80 1.26
N ILE A 164 -1.78 6.64 1.71
CA ILE A 164 -0.36 6.32 1.76
C ILE A 164 0.13 6.59 3.17
N MET A 165 0.84 5.63 3.75
CA MET A 165 1.50 5.79 5.03
C MET A 165 2.94 5.29 4.98
N GLU A 166 3.79 5.94 5.76
CA GLU A 166 5.18 5.57 5.97
C GLU A 166 5.46 5.32 7.43
N ALA A 167 6.40 4.40 7.69
CA ALA A 167 6.96 4.21 9.00
C ALA A 167 8.47 4.01 8.91
N VAL A 168 9.20 4.62 9.85
CA VAL A 168 10.67 4.50 9.98
C VAL A 168 10.99 3.53 11.11
N LYS A 169 11.85 2.56 10.85
CA LYS A 169 12.31 1.59 11.84
C LYS A 169 13.24 2.18 12.90
#